data_29bd33a93925f4be62bf9b5790841288
#
_entry.id   29bd33a93925f4be62bf9b5790841288
#
_cell.length_a   1.000
_cell.length_b   1.000
_cell.length_c   1.000
_cell.angle_alpha   90.00
_cell.angle_beta   90.00
_cell.angle_gamma   90.00
#
_symmetry.space_group_name_H-M   'P 1'
#
loop_
_entity.id
_entity.type
_entity.pdbx_description
1 polymer ?
#
loop_
_entity_poly.entity_id
_entity_poly.type
_entity_poly.pdbx_seq_one_letter_code
_entity_poly.pdbx_strand_id
1 'polypeptide(L)'
;MKLNFDFEKIIGKIKPMHAVGQPPVELGNNGVEDDMFHYLTEANIPYSRLHDTGGCFASNVFVDIPNLFRDFDADENDPESYDFAFTDELLSKMVAAKVEPYFALV
;
A
#
# COMPACT_ATOMS: atom_id res chain seq x y z
N MET A 1 -16.90 -41.11 9.84
CA MET A 1 -17.36 -39.73 10.12
C MET A 1 -18.06 -39.23 8.88
N LYS A 2 -19.33 -38.78 8.98
CA LYS A 2 -20.11 -38.30 7.83
C LYS A 2 -20.28 -36.79 8.02
N LEU A 3 -19.76 -36.00 7.10
CA LEU A 3 -19.91 -34.56 7.09
C LEU A 3 -21.07 -34.17 6.17
N ASN A 4 -22.01 -33.41 6.68
CA ASN A 4 -23.12 -32.86 5.90
C ASN A 4 -22.87 -31.37 5.71
N PHE A 5 -22.88 -30.93 4.46
CA PHE A 5 -22.78 -29.52 4.08
C PHE A 5 -24.15 -29.04 3.58
N ASP A 6 -24.60 -27.95 4.12
CA ASP A 6 -25.79 -27.26 3.66
C ASP A 6 -25.39 -25.93 3.04
N PHE A 7 -25.33 -25.88 1.72
CA PHE A 7 -24.92 -24.69 0.96
C PHE A 7 -26.01 -23.59 0.89
N GLU A 8 -27.23 -23.89 1.31
CA GLU A 8 -28.32 -22.90 1.36
C GLU A 8 -28.31 -22.15 2.68
N LYS A 9 -27.66 -22.69 3.71
CA LYS A 9 -27.58 -22.09 5.01
C LYS A 9 -26.38 -21.17 5.15
N ILE A 10 -26.60 -19.88 4.96
CA ILE A 10 -25.58 -18.85 5.20
C ILE A 10 -25.53 -18.57 6.69
N ILE A 11 -24.41 -18.91 7.36
CA ILE A 11 -24.20 -18.68 8.80
C ILE A 11 -23.31 -17.47 9.08
N GLY A 12 -22.72 -16.86 8.06
CA GLY A 12 -21.87 -15.69 8.19
C GLY A 12 -21.24 -15.28 6.87
N LYS A 13 -20.54 -14.14 6.92
CA LYS A 13 -19.76 -13.61 5.80
C LYS A 13 -18.28 -13.76 6.11
N ILE A 14 -17.53 -14.39 5.23
CA ILE A 14 -16.09 -14.49 5.36
C ILE A 14 -15.48 -13.11 5.14
N LYS A 15 -14.67 -12.66 6.08
CA LYS A 15 -13.89 -11.44 5.92
C LYS A 15 -12.89 -11.63 4.77
N PRO A 16 -12.78 -10.67 3.84
CA PRO A 16 -11.79 -10.79 2.78
C PRO A 16 -10.39 -10.85 3.36
N MET A 17 -9.58 -11.80 2.89
CA MET A 17 -8.22 -12.04 3.39
C MET A 17 -7.17 -12.05 2.27
N HIS A 18 -7.58 -11.72 1.04
CA HIS A 18 -6.68 -11.60 -0.08
C HIS A 18 -6.05 -10.20 -0.09
N ALA A 19 -4.80 -10.13 -0.50
CA ALA A 19 -4.02 -8.90 -0.51
C ALA A 19 -2.90 -9.00 -1.55
N VAL A 20 -2.33 -7.86 -1.90
CA VAL A 20 -1.10 -7.80 -2.69
C VAL A 20 0.08 -7.40 -1.81
N GLY A 21 1.27 -7.90 -2.16
CA GLY A 21 2.49 -7.67 -1.38
C GLY A 21 2.98 -6.23 -1.44
N GLN A 22 2.72 -5.54 -2.55
CA GLN A 22 3.04 -4.12 -2.74
C GLN A 22 2.01 -3.50 -3.69
N PRO A 23 1.64 -2.23 -3.52
CA PRO A 23 0.81 -1.52 -4.47
C PRO A 23 1.60 -1.18 -5.73
N PRO A 24 0.92 -0.82 -6.82
CA PRO A 24 1.59 -0.19 -7.95
C PRO A 24 2.32 1.08 -7.51
N VAL A 25 3.53 1.28 -8.00
CA VAL A 25 4.27 2.52 -7.82
C VAL A 25 4.33 3.22 -9.16
N GLU A 26 3.57 4.28 -9.28
CA GLU A 26 3.62 5.15 -10.45
C GLU A 26 4.77 6.12 -10.27
N LEU A 27 5.85 5.87 -10.99
CA LEU A 27 6.95 6.82 -11.06
C LEU A 27 6.57 7.88 -12.09
N GLY A 28 6.04 8.98 -11.58
CA GLY A 28 5.57 10.09 -12.39
C GLY A 28 6.68 10.83 -13.13
N ASN A 29 7.32 10.21 -14.11
CA ASN A 29 8.16 10.96 -15.07
C ASN A 29 8.55 10.16 -16.33
N ASN A 30 8.11 8.93 -16.48
CA ASN A 30 8.49 8.14 -17.67
C ASN A 30 7.43 8.16 -18.80
N GLY A 31 6.46 9.07 -18.72
CA GLY A 31 5.43 9.22 -19.77
C GLY A 31 4.46 8.06 -19.90
N VAL A 32 4.49 7.12 -18.97
CA VAL A 32 3.50 6.05 -18.87
C VAL A 32 2.51 6.49 -17.79
N GLU A 33 1.47 7.17 -18.21
CA GLU A 33 0.30 7.51 -17.39
C GLU A 33 -0.60 6.28 -17.19
N ASP A 34 -0.04 5.13 -16.92
CA ASP A 34 -0.85 3.97 -16.61
C ASP A 34 -1.18 3.99 -15.11
N ASP A 35 -2.36 4.50 -14.78
CA ASP A 35 -2.96 4.30 -13.47
C ASP A 35 -3.22 2.82 -13.25
N MET A 36 -2.24 2.12 -12.69
CA MET A 36 -2.33 0.69 -12.40
C MET A 36 -3.19 0.40 -11.16
N PHE A 37 -3.60 1.42 -10.40
CA PHE A 37 -4.46 1.23 -9.22
C PHE A 37 -5.87 0.75 -9.58
N HIS A 38 -6.35 1.02 -10.80
CA HIS A 38 -7.64 0.51 -11.26
C HIS A 38 -7.70 -1.02 -11.26
N TYR A 39 -6.57 -1.71 -11.51
CA TYR A 39 -6.53 -3.18 -11.44
C TYR A 39 -6.80 -3.72 -10.03
N LEU A 40 -6.36 -3.01 -8.99
CA LEU A 40 -6.66 -3.37 -7.61
C LEU A 40 -8.15 -3.24 -7.32
N THR A 41 -8.76 -2.17 -7.84
CA THR A 41 -10.20 -1.92 -7.70
C THR A 41 -11.02 -2.97 -8.43
N GLU A 42 -10.68 -3.28 -9.69
CA GLU A 42 -11.36 -4.30 -10.50
C GLU A 42 -11.24 -5.70 -9.91
N ALA A 43 -10.08 -6.03 -9.35
CA ALA A 43 -9.85 -7.30 -8.67
C ALA A 43 -10.41 -7.36 -7.24
N ASN A 44 -11.04 -6.26 -6.75
CA ASN A 44 -11.52 -6.13 -5.38
C ASN A 44 -10.46 -6.46 -4.32
N ILE A 45 -9.22 -6.02 -4.52
CA ILE A 45 -8.13 -6.21 -3.57
C ILE A 45 -8.34 -5.28 -2.38
N PRO A 46 -8.64 -5.79 -1.16
CA PRO A 46 -8.96 -4.95 -0.02
C PRO A 46 -7.75 -4.39 0.71
N TYR A 47 -6.58 -5.02 0.59
CA TYR A 47 -5.38 -4.67 1.35
C TYR A 47 -4.14 -4.73 0.47
N SER A 48 -3.19 -3.82 0.73
CA SER A 48 -1.85 -3.91 0.19
C SER A 48 -0.82 -3.64 1.27
N ARG A 49 0.21 -4.47 1.33
CA ARG A 49 1.33 -4.28 2.25
C ARG A 49 2.29 -3.26 1.66
N LEU A 50 2.72 -2.32 2.49
CA LEU A 50 3.80 -1.38 2.20
C LEU A 50 5.06 -1.84 2.93
N HIS A 51 6.04 -2.32 2.17
CA HIS A 51 7.35 -2.74 2.66
C HIS A 51 8.34 -2.52 1.52
N ASP A 52 9.32 -1.67 1.71
CA ASP A 52 10.26 -1.26 0.67
C ASP A 52 9.57 -0.80 -0.62
N THR A 53 8.41 -0.17 -0.49
CA THR A 53 7.60 0.25 -1.64
C THR A 53 8.28 1.44 -2.32
N GLY A 54 8.45 1.35 -3.62
CA GLY A 54 9.26 2.29 -4.38
C GLY A 54 10.67 1.77 -4.66
N GLY A 55 11.06 0.77 -3.95
CA GLY A 55 12.24 -0.08 -3.87
C GLY A 55 13.38 0.08 -4.84
N CYS A 56 14.37 -0.74 -4.63
CA CYS A 56 15.71 -0.71 -5.24
C CYS A 56 15.76 -0.70 -6.77
N PHE A 57 14.66 -0.93 -7.46
CA PHE A 57 14.62 -1.01 -8.92
C PHE A 57 14.06 0.25 -9.58
N ALA A 58 13.44 1.15 -8.84
CA ALA A 58 12.66 2.19 -9.44
C ALA A 58 13.23 3.60 -9.25
N SER A 59 13.75 3.92 -8.10
CA SER A 59 14.33 5.23 -7.80
C SER A 59 14.83 5.28 -6.35
N ASN A 60 15.30 6.43 -5.93
CA ASN A 60 15.67 6.70 -4.55
C ASN A 60 14.45 7.11 -3.67
N VAL A 61 13.24 6.78 -4.11
CA VAL A 61 12.01 7.17 -3.41
C VAL A 61 11.36 5.92 -2.85
N PHE A 62 11.38 5.79 -1.54
CA PHE A 62 10.84 4.66 -0.80
C PHE A 62 9.82 5.16 0.22
N VAL A 63 8.85 4.33 0.51
CA VAL A 63 7.98 4.50 1.67
C VAL A 63 8.63 3.79 2.84
N ASP A 64 9.70 4.38 3.36
CA ASP A 64 10.47 3.87 4.48
C ASP A 64 10.97 5.02 5.37
N ILE A 65 11.47 4.69 6.55
CA ILE A 65 11.93 5.67 7.52
C ILE A 65 13.10 6.51 7.00
N PRO A 66 14.15 5.94 6.35
CA PRO A 66 15.27 6.73 5.84
C PRO A 66 14.90 7.75 4.76
N ASN A 67 13.83 7.54 4.02
CA ASN A 67 13.35 8.54 3.05
C ASN A 67 12.41 9.57 3.67
N LEU A 68 11.71 9.17 4.72
CA LEU A 68 10.78 10.02 5.43
C LEU A 68 11.50 10.95 6.42
N PHE A 69 12.53 10.44 7.10
CA PHE A 69 13.38 11.16 8.04
C PHE A 69 14.84 11.01 7.59
N ARG A 70 15.27 11.88 6.67
CA ARG A 70 16.53 11.72 5.92
C ARG A 70 17.78 12.06 6.70
N ASP A 71 17.67 12.98 7.64
CA ASP A 71 18.77 13.41 8.50
C ASP A 71 18.55 12.90 9.93
N PHE A 72 19.22 11.82 10.27
CA PHE A 72 19.10 11.19 11.59
C PHE A 72 19.68 12.02 12.75
N ASP A 73 20.40 13.10 12.45
CA ASP A 73 20.90 14.06 13.44
C ASP A 73 19.95 15.26 13.63
N ALA A 74 18.85 15.35 12.80
CA ALA A 74 17.85 16.40 12.92
C ALA A 74 16.97 16.22 14.18
N ASP A 75 16.30 17.30 14.59
CA ASP A 75 15.34 17.25 15.69
C ASP A 75 14.11 16.46 15.30
N GLU A 76 13.88 15.36 15.98
CA GLU A 76 12.73 14.46 15.77
C GLU A 76 11.38 15.09 16.13
N ASN A 77 11.39 16.19 16.88
CA ASN A 77 10.18 16.93 17.26
C ASN A 77 9.87 18.07 16.27
N ASP A 78 10.76 18.35 15.32
CA ASP A 78 10.54 19.36 14.30
C ASP A 78 9.82 18.71 13.09
N PRO A 79 8.58 19.14 12.76
CA PRO A 79 7.88 18.63 11.58
C PRO A 79 8.63 18.83 10.26
N GLU A 80 9.47 19.85 10.15
CA GLU A 80 10.27 20.12 8.95
C GLU A 80 11.40 19.08 8.73
N SER A 81 11.67 18.24 9.73
CA SER A 81 12.63 17.14 9.61
C SER A 81 12.09 15.95 8.80
N TYR A 82 10.80 15.97 8.45
CA TYR A 82 10.11 14.87 7.77
C TYR A 82 9.67 15.24 6.36
N ASP A 83 9.84 14.32 5.41
CA ASP A 83 9.35 14.43 4.05
C ASP A 83 8.28 13.38 3.76
N PHE A 84 7.03 13.76 3.88
CA PHE A 84 5.88 12.88 3.64
C PHE A 84 5.35 12.93 2.19
N ALA A 85 5.90 13.76 1.32
CA ALA A 85 5.31 14.03 0.02
C ALA A 85 4.99 12.77 -0.80
N PHE A 86 5.96 11.86 -0.92
CA PHE A 86 5.75 10.62 -1.66
C PHE A 86 4.81 9.65 -0.93
N THR A 87 4.95 9.55 0.39
CA THR A 87 4.10 8.69 1.22
C THR A 87 2.64 9.12 1.14
N ASP A 88 2.38 10.41 1.24
CA ASP A 88 1.03 10.98 1.14
C ASP A 88 0.41 10.77 -0.25
N GLU A 89 1.19 10.92 -1.32
CA GLU A 89 0.73 10.67 -2.67
C GLU A 89 0.33 9.19 -2.85
N LEU A 90 1.19 8.25 -2.44
CA LEU A 90 0.92 6.82 -2.54
C LEU A 90 -0.30 6.41 -1.71
N LEU A 91 -0.37 6.85 -0.45
CA LEU A 91 -1.50 6.55 0.43
C LEU A 91 -2.81 7.13 -0.12
N SER A 92 -2.78 8.33 -0.70
CA SER A 92 -3.94 8.95 -1.33
C SER A 92 -4.47 8.13 -2.50
N LYS A 93 -3.58 7.60 -3.35
CA LYS A 93 -3.94 6.70 -4.46
C LYS A 93 -4.54 5.39 -3.96
N MET A 94 -3.96 4.79 -2.92
CA MET A 94 -4.50 3.58 -2.30
C MET A 94 -5.90 3.79 -1.75
N VAL A 95 -6.12 4.88 -1.03
CA VAL A 95 -7.43 5.24 -0.47
C VAL A 95 -8.45 5.46 -1.58
N ALA A 96 -8.08 6.17 -2.66
CA ALA A 96 -8.93 6.39 -3.82
C ALA A 96 -9.33 5.06 -4.50
N ALA A 97 -8.43 4.08 -4.55
CA ALA A 97 -8.67 2.74 -5.05
C ALA A 97 -9.43 1.84 -4.06
N LYS A 98 -9.75 2.32 -2.86
CA LYS A 98 -10.37 1.57 -1.74
C LYS A 98 -9.53 0.39 -1.26
N VAL A 99 -8.23 0.55 -1.31
CA VAL A 99 -7.24 -0.41 -0.81
C VAL A 99 -6.70 0.10 0.52
N GLU A 100 -6.85 -0.69 1.58
CA GLU A 100 -6.29 -0.34 2.88
C GLU A 100 -4.79 -0.61 2.91
N PRO A 101 -3.96 0.36 3.29
CA PRO A 101 -2.52 0.15 3.43
C PRO A 101 -2.22 -0.66 4.70
N TYR A 102 -1.36 -1.65 4.56
CA TYR A 102 -0.76 -2.38 5.67
C TYR A 102 0.71 -1.95 5.77
N PHE A 103 0.96 -0.90 6.54
CA PHE A 103 2.26 -0.24 6.60
C PHE A 103 3.22 -1.04 7.49
N ALA A 104 4.35 -1.49 6.94
CA ALA A 104 5.45 -2.05 7.68
C ALA A 104 6.52 -0.96 7.91
N LEU A 105 6.72 -0.58 9.15
CA LEU A 105 7.80 0.32 9.54
C LEU A 105 9.09 -0.50 9.64
N VAL A 106 10.03 -0.23 8.76
CA VAL A 106 11.35 -0.89 8.68
C VAL A 106 12.44 0.14 8.48
#